data_448c298a191c5df1fc9ea762281eb198
#
_entry.id   448c298a191c5df1fc9ea762281eb198
#
_cell.length_a   1.000
_cell.length_b   1.000
_cell.length_c   1.000
_cell.angle_alpha   90.00
_cell.angle_beta   90.00
_cell.angle_gamma   90.00
#
_symmetry.space_group_name_H-M   'P 1'
#
loop_
_entity.id
_entity.type
_entity.pdbx_description
1 polymer ?
#
loop_
_entity_poly.entity_id
_entity_poly.type
_entity_poly.pdbx_seq_one_letter_code
_entity_poly.pdbx_strand_id
1 'polypeptide(L)'
;ETGFGTGLNLLVTWSHLLEINNSRATPLKLTFTTFEKFPLSKSDLAAALKLWPQFESISSQLIEAYPDSLQTDNILVLEDGLITLRLLIGDVTDCIRTLDLKNDHKVDAWYLDGFAPSKNPEMWNPVLFENMYRLSKPDCTLATFTAAGLVRRGLREAGFDVIKYKGFAFKREMVATRGVDYE
;
A
#
# COMPACT_ATOMS: atom_id res chain seq x y z
N GLU A 1 1.02 1.72 0.40
CA GLU A 1 0.76 0.68 1.40
C GLU A 1 1.63 0.92 2.62
N THR A 2 1.13 0.60 3.82
CA THR A 2 1.85 0.85 5.08
C THR A 2 2.59 -0.37 5.64
N GLY A 3 2.51 -1.52 5.00
CA GLY A 3 3.23 -2.73 5.38
C GLY A 3 3.27 -3.73 4.22
N PHE A 4 4.46 -3.98 3.66
CA PHE A 4 4.63 -4.82 2.48
C PHE A 4 4.31 -6.30 2.73
N GLY A 5 4.76 -6.83 3.88
CA GLY A 5 4.58 -8.23 4.22
C GLY A 5 5.12 -9.17 3.13
N THR A 6 4.23 -9.94 2.50
CA THR A 6 4.56 -10.83 1.37
C THR A 6 4.33 -10.21 0.00
N GLY A 7 3.94 -8.93 -0.07
CA GLY A 7 3.62 -8.26 -1.33
C GLY A 7 2.29 -8.67 -1.97
N LEU A 8 1.39 -9.29 -1.21
CA LEU A 8 0.12 -9.77 -1.77
C LEU A 8 -0.75 -8.64 -2.33
N ASN A 9 -0.83 -7.50 -1.65
CA ASN A 9 -1.58 -6.34 -2.15
C ASN A 9 -0.99 -5.80 -3.47
N LEU A 10 0.34 -5.80 -3.60
CA LEU A 10 0.99 -5.48 -4.88
C LEU A 10 0.56 -6.47 -5.97
N LEU A 11 0.62 -7.79 -5.72
CA LEU A 11 0.29 -8.79 -6.73
C LEU A 11 -1.19 -8.72 -7.15
N VAL A 12 -2.11 -8.50 -6.22
CA VAL A 12 -3.54 -8.29 -6.51
C VAL A 12 -3.74 -7.06 -7.37
N THR A 13 -3.09 -5.94 -6.99
CA THR A 13 -3.19 -4.68 -7.74
C THR A 13 -2.58 -4.80 -9.13
N TRP A 14 -1.44 -5.48 -9.25
CA TRP A 14 -0.76 -5.75 -10.51
C TRP A 14 -1.63 -6.59 -11.45
N SER A 15 -2.16 -7.72 -10.95
CA SER A 15 -3.06 -8.57 -11.73
C SER A 15 -4.26 -7.78 -12.27
N HIS A 16 -4.88 -6.96 -11.42
CA HIS A 16 -6.01 -6.13 -11.81
C HIS A 16 -5.63 -5.05 -12.82
N LEU A 17 -4.44 -4.44 -12.68
CA LEU A 17 -3.93 -3.48 -13.66
C LEU A 17 -3.76 -4.10 -15.04
N LEU A 18 -3.25 -5.33 -15.11
CA LEU A 18 -3.10 -6.06 -16.38
C LEU A 18 -4.47 -6.32 -17.03
N GLU A 19 -5.48 -6.72 -16.23
CA GLU A 19 -6.85 -6.90 -16.72
C GLU A 19 -7.43 -5.60 -17.31
N ILE A 20 -7.27 -4.48 -16.61
CA ILE A 20 -7.73 -3.17 -17.08
C ILE A 20 -7.00 -2.79 -18.38
N ASN A 21 -5.69 -3.02 -18.44
CA ASN A 21 -4.87 -2.64 -19.59
C ASN A 21 -5.19 -3.42 -20.86
N ASN A 22 -5.75 -4.63 -20.76
CA ASN A 22 -6.19 -5.42 -21.92
C ASN A 22 -7.21 -4.70 -22.81
N SER A 23 -7.99 -3.78 -22.25
CA SER A 23 -9.02 -3.02 -22.98
C SER A 23 -8.61 -1.59 -23.32
N ARG A 24 -7.37 -1.19 -23.05
CA ARG A 24 -6.90 0.20 -23.20
C ARG A 24 -5.93 0.37 -24.35
N ALA A 25 -6.14 1.39 -25.16
CA ALA A 25 -5.19 1.79 -26.21
C ALA A 25 -3.87 2.33 -25.64
N THR A 26 -3.93 2.99 -24.47
CA THR A 26 -2.75 3.47 -23.73
C THR A 26 -2.75 2.81 -22.36
N PRO A 27 -1.76 1.98 -22.03
CA PRO A 27 -1.70 1.30 -20.75
C PRO A 27 -1.53 2.27 -19.59
N LEU A 28 -2.24 1.99 -18.48
CA LEU A 28 -1.97 2.62 -17.20
C LEU A 28 -0.66 2.08 -16.63
N LYS A 29 0.06 2.96 -15.94
CA LYS A 29 1.24 2.60 -15.15
C LYS A 29 0.92 2.67 -13.66
N LEU A 30 1.57 1.82 -12.87
CA LEU A 30 1.45 1.79 -11.42
C LEU A 30 2.79 2.15 -10.78
N THR A 31 2.78 3.11 -9.88
CA THR A 31 3.85 3.28 -8.88
C THR A 31 3.30 2.80 -7.55
N PHE A 32 3.84 1.71 -7.04
CA PHE A 32 3.46 1.12 -5.77
C PHE A 32 4.54 1.41 -4.72
N THR A 33 4.24 2.34 -3.81
CA THR A 33 5.16 2.69 -2.71
C THR A 33 4.70 1.99 -1.44
N THR A 34 5.62 1.28 -0.79
CA THR A 34 5.32 0.52 0.43
C THR A 34 6.46 0.61 1.43
N PHE A 35 6.15 0.34 2.69
CA PHE A 35 7.09 0.35 3.81
C PHE A 35 7.17 -1.05 4.41
N GLU A 36 8.34 -1.42 4.91
CA GLU A 36 8.50 -2.68 5.63
C GLU A 36 9.62 -2.57 6.68
N LYS A 37 9.27 -2.83 7.92
CA LYS A 37 10.20 -2.74 9.04
C LYS A 37 11.08 -3.99 9.17
N PHE A 38 10.52 -5.15 8.83
CA PHE A 38 11.15 -6.46 8.96
C PHE A 38 11.03 -7.25 7.64
N PRO A 39 11.74 -6.82 6.59
CA PRO A 39 11.58 -7.42 5.28
C PRO A 39 11.96 -8.91 5.28
N LEU A 40 11.21 -9.68 4.53
CA LEU A 40 11.54 -11.08 4.29
C LEU A 40 12.83 -11.19 3.47
N SER A 41 13.59 -12.26 3.68
CA SER A 41 14.61 -12.65 2.74
C SER A 41 13.99 -13.04 1.39
N LYS A 42 14.77 -12.98 0.32
CA LYS A 42 14.29 -13.41 -1.02
C LYS A 42 13.77 -14.85 -1.00
N SER A 43 14.42 -15.74 -0.26
CA SER A 43 14.00 -17.14 -0.12
C SER A 43 12.69 -17.30 0.63
N ASP A 44 12.49 -16.52 1.70
CA ASP A 44 11.26 -16.57 2.49
C ASP A 44 10.08 -15.96 1.71
N LEU A 45 10.34 -14.86 0.98
CA LEU A 45 9.37 -14.26 0.08
C LEU A 45 8.92 -15.29 -0.99
N ALA A 46 9.88 -15.96 -1.64
CA ALA A 46 9.60 -16.99 -2.62
C ALA A 46 8.79 -18.15 -2.03
N ALA A 47 9.11 -18.59 -0.81
CA ALA A 47 8.36 -19.63 -0.13
C ALA A 47 6.92 -19.21 0.20
N ALA A 48 6.73 -17.99 0.67
CA ALA A 48 5.40 -17.45 1.00
C ALA A 48 4.53 -17.30 -0.24
N LEU A 49 5.07 -16.85 -1.37
CA LEU A 49 4.32 -16.61 -2.60
C LEU A 49 3.88 -17.90 -3.31
N LYS A 50 4.49 -19.06 -3.03
CA LYS A 50 4.00 -20.37 -3.50
C LYS A 50 2.59 -20.73 -3.01
N LEU A 51 2.12 -20.08 -1.95
CA LEU A 51 0.75 -20.25 -1.45
C LEU A 51 -0.31 -19.64 -2.38
N TRP A 52 0.12 -18.85 -3.36
CA TRP A 52 -0.75 -18.11 -4.28
C TRP A 52 -0.45 -18.46 -5.74
N PRO A 53 -0.71 -19.70 -6.18
CA PRO A 53 -0.36 -20.17 -7.52
C PRO A 53 -1.02 -19.38 -8.66
N GLN A 54 -2.15 -18.71 -8.40
CA GLN A 54 -2.81 -17.83 -9.37
C GLN A 54 -1.98 -16.62 -9.76
N PHE A 55 -0.97 -16.26 -8.97
CA PHE A 55 -0.04 -15.15 -9.25
C PHE A 55 1.35 -15.61 -9.67
N GLU A 56 1.54 -16.91 -10.00
CA GLU A 56 2.88 -17.49 -10.26
C GLU A 56 3.69 -16.70 -11.28
N SER A 57 3.07 -16.28 -12.39
CA SER A 57 3.76 -15.53 -13.44
C SER A 57 4.31 -14.19 -12.96
N ILE A 58 3.49 -13.39 -12.25
CA ILE A 58 3.89 -12.06 -11.77
C ILE A 58 4.73 -12.15 -10.50
N SER A 59 4.47 -13.12 -9.62
CA SER A 59 5.29 -13.35 -8.44
C SER A 59 6.71 -13.80 -8.77
N SER A 60 6.89 -14.57 -9.85
CA SER A 60 8.22 -14.94 -10.34
C SER A 60 9.03 -13.73 -10.77
N GLN A 61 8.43 -12.77 -11.46
CA GLN A 61 9.08 -11.51 -11.83
C GLN A 61 9.47 -10.70 -10.58
N LEU A 62 8.55 -10.63 -9.58
CA LEU A 62 8.85 -9.94 -8.31
C LEU A 62 10.04 -10.60 -7.60
N ILE A 63 10.05 -11.93 -7.49
CA ILE A 63 11.12 -12.67 -6.82
C ILE A 63 12.45 -12.46 -7.57
N GLU A 64 12.46 -12.51 -8.89
CA GLU A 64 13.67 -12.29 -9.70
C GLU A 64 14.26 -10.90 -9.44
N ALA A 65 13.41 -9.86 -9.47
CA ALA A 65 13.81 -8.48 -9.24
C ALA A 65 14.13 -8.15 -7.79
N TYR A 66 13.64 -8.93 -6.82
CA TYR A 66 13.85 -8.68 -5.40
C TYR A 66 15.33 -8.89 -5.03
N PRO A 67 16.02 -7.89 -4.47
CA PRO A 67 17.45 -8.00 -4.19
C PRO A 67 17.73 -8.93 -2.99
N ASP A 68 18.88 -9.59 -3.02
CA ASP A 68 19.34 -10.40 -1.90
C ASP A 68 19.74 -9.54 -0.68
N SER A 69 20.08 -8.27 -0.91
CA SER A 69 20.40 -7.29 0.12
C SER A 69 19.63 -6.00 -0.13
N LEU A 70 18.68 -5.70 0.76
CA LEU A 70 17.85 -4.51 0.68
C LEU A 70 18.58 -3.27 1.22
N GLN A 71 18.40 -2.16 0.53
CA GLN A 71 18.78 -0.82 0.98
C GLN A 71 17.61 -0.17 1.74
N THR A 72 17.82 1.03 2.28
CA THR A 72 16.73 1.80 2.91
C THR A 72 15.65 2.20 1.92
N ASP A 73 16.00 2.42 0.65
CA ASP A 73 15.09 2.75 -0.45
C ASP A 73 15.44 1.90 -1.67
N ASN A 74 14.52 1.06 -2.09
CA ASN A 74 14.70 0.12 -3.20
C ASN A 74 13.66 0.40 -4.28
N ILE A 75 14.10 0.52 -5.53
CA ILE A 75 13.23 0.71 -6.68
C ILE A 75 13.37 -0.50 -7.62
N LEU A 76 12.27 -1.21 -7.80
CA LEU A 76 12.17 -2.35 -8.71
C LEU A 76 11.23 -2.00 -9.87
N VAL A 77 11.72 -2.21 -11.09
CA VAL A 77 10.93 -2.00 -12.31
C VAL A 77 10.46 -3.36 -12.81
N LEU A 78 9.17 -3.52 -12.94
CA LEU A 78 8.50 -4.78 -13.23
C LEU A 78 7.58 -4.60 -14.44
N GLU A 79 7.13 -5.72 -15.03
CA GLU A 79 6.18 -5.74 -16.16
C GLU A 79 6.58 -4.78 -17.28
N ASP A 80 7.81 -4.93 -17.78
CA ASP A 80 8.36 -4.09 -18.86
C ASP A 80 8.20 -2.57 -18.62
N GLY A 81 8.28 -2.14 -17.35
CA GLY A 81 8.19 -0.75 -16.95
C GLY A 81 6.76 -0.23 -16.73
N LEU A 82 5.76 -1.09 -16.74
CA LEU A 82 4.40 -0.72 -16.35
C LEU A 82 4.24 -0.57 -14.84
N ILE A 83 5.07 -1.26 -14.06
CA ILE A 83 5.02 -1.22 -12.61
C ILE A 83 6.36 -0.79 -12.05
N THR A 84 6.33 0.19 -11.17
CA THR A 84 7.47 0.59 -10.33
C THR A 84 7.11 0.32 -8.89
N LEU A 85 7.79 -0.65 -8.27
CA LEU A 85 7.71 -0.88 -6.83
C LEU A 85 8.80 -0.06 -6.14
N ARG A 86 8.41 0.80 -5.21
CA ARG A 86 9.33 1.47 -4.27
C ARG A 86 9.14 0.89 -2.89
N LEU A 87 10.12 0.15 -2.41
CA LEU A 87 10.12 -0.51 -1.11
C LEU A 87 11.07 0.21 -0.16
N LEU A 88 10.50 0.88 0.84
CA LEU A 88 11.19 1.63 1.88
C LEU A 88 11.35 0.74 3.12
N ILE A 89 12.60 0.50 3.53
CA ILE A 89 12.90 -0.35 4.69
C ILE A 89 13.05 0.52 5.93
N GLY A 90 12.19 0.28 6.91
CA GLY A 90 12.18 0.99 8.18
C GLY A 90 10.76 1.10 8.77
N ASP A 91 10.69 1.75 9.93
CA ASP A 91 9.42 2.07 10.54
C ASP A 91 8.62 3.05 9.65
N VAL A 92 7.36 2.73 9.37
CA VAL A 92 6.53 3.53 8.47
C VAL A 92 6.38 4.97 8.96
N THR A 93 6.27 5.18 10.26
CA THR A 93 6.12 6.53 10.84
C THR A 93 7.35 7.39 10.62
N ASP A 94 8.53 6.80 10.67
CA ASP A 94 9.80 7.50 10.42
C ASP A 94 10.01 7.74 8.91
N CYS A 95 9.80 6.72 8.11
CA CYS A 95 9.97 6.80 6.66
C CYS A 95 8.99 7.79 6.01
N ILE A 96 7.71 7.79 6.42
CA ILE A 96 6.69 8.64 5.81
C ILE A 96 6.90 10.14 6.10
N ARG A 97 7.52 10.48 7.22
CA ARG A 97 7.85 11.89 7.56
C ARG A 97 8.79 12.52 6.56
N THR A 98 9.76 11.75 6.08
CA THR A 98 10.80 12.21 5.15
C THR A 98 10.41 12.06 3.70
N LEU A 99 9.32 11.30 3.43
CA LEU A 99 8.84 11.09 2.07
C LEU A 99 8.22 12.39 1.55
N ASP A 100 8.79 12.91 0.48
CA ASP A 100 8.25 14.04 -0.27
C ASP A 100 7.88 13.58 -1.68
N LEU A 101 6.64 13.84 -2.07
CA LEU A 101 6.10 13.52 -3.39
C LEU A 101 5.69 14.81 -4.08
N LYS A 102 6.15 15.00 -5.31
CA LYS A 102 5.64 16.08 -6.16
C LYS A 102 4.13 15.91 -6.36
N ASN A 103 3.42 16.99 -6.66
CA ASN A 103 1.95 16.99 -6.72
C ASN A 103 1.38 15.95 -7.70
N ASP A 104 2.04 15.70 -8.82
CA ASP A 104 1.67 14.71 -9.83
C ASP A 104 1.96 13.25 -9.42
N HIS A 105 2.78 13.05 -8.37
CA HIS A 105 3.14 11.76 -7.81
C HIS A 105 2.49 11.50 -6.44
N LYS A 106 1.57 12.34 -6.00
CA LYS A 106 0.79 12.08 -4.79
C LYS A 106 -0.06 10.82 -4.92
N VAL A 107 -0.42 10.26 -3.77
CA VAL A 107 -1.08 8.96 -3.66
C VAL A 107 -2.53 9.01 -4.11
N ASP A 108 -2.91 8.11 -5.01
CA ASP A 108 -4.29 7.91 -5.47
C ASP A 108 -5.07 6.94 -4.56
N ALA A 109 -4.39 5.94 -3.99
CA ALA A 109 -5.02 4.94 -3.14
C ALA A 109 -4.08 4.44 -2.04
N TRP A 110 -4.59 4.29 -0.83
CA TRP A 110 -3.87 3.73 0.32
C TRP A 110 -4.39 2.35 0.69
N TYR A 111 -3.47 1.39 0.77
CA TYR A 111 -3.66 0.19 1.56
C TYR A 111 -3.09 0.45 2.96
N LEU A 112 -3.97 0.78 3.91
CA LEU A 112 -3.58 0.94 5.32
C LEU A 112 -3.59 -0.45 5.96
N ASP A 113 -2.52 -1.17 5.75
CA ASP A 113 -2.30 -2.55 6.17
C ASP A 113 -1.13 -2.65 7.15
N GLY A 114 -1.08 -3.75 7.88
CA GLY A 114 -0.08 -4.04 8.89
C GLY A 114 -0.66 -4.88 10.01
N PHE A 115 0.05 -5.00 11.12
CA PHE A 115 -0.46 -5.71 12.29
C PHE A 115 -1.65 -4.97 12.92
N ALA A 116 -2.60 -5.73 13.47
CA ALA A 116 -3.78 -5.16 14.12
C ALA A 116 -3.39 -4.13 15.21
N PRO A 117 -4.18 -3.05 15.39
CA PRO A 117 -3.88 -2.00 16.39
C PRO A 117 -3.64 -2.51 17.81
N SER A 118 -4.25 -3.64 18.17
CA SER A 118 -4.03 -4.31 19.46
C SER A 118 -2.67 -5.00 19.58
N LYS A 119 -2.02 -5.33 18.44
CA LYS A 119 -0.70 -6.00 18.40
C LYS A 119 0.45 -5.06 18.13
N ASN A 120 0.18 -3.96 17.41
CA ASN A 120 1.16 -2.94 17.07
C ASN A 120 0.53 -1.55 17.17
N PRO A 121 0.20 -1.07 18.38
CA PRO A 121 -0.44 0.23 18.56
C PRO A 121 0.45 1.40 18.12
N GLU A 122 1.75 1.23 18.15
CA GLU A 122 2.72 2.29 17.81
C GLU A 122 2.62 2.75 16.35
N MET A 123 2.26 1.84 15.45
CA MET A 123 2.07 2.16 14.04
C MET A 123 0.84 3.07 13.81
N TRP A 124 -0.24 2.87 14.60
CA TRP A 124 -1.53 3.53 14.39
C TRP A 124 -1.62 4.88 15.13
N ASN A 125 -0.79 5.82 14.72
CA ASN A 125 -0.59 7.09 15.41
C ASN A 125 -0.97 8.30 14.53
N PRO A 126 -1.20 9.49 15.13
CA PRO A 126 -1.56 10.70 14.39
C PRO A 126 -0.54 11.09 13.32
N VAL A 127 0.75 10.90 13.58
CA VAL A 127 1.82 11.26 12.61
C VAL A 127 1.70 10.46 11.32
N LEU A 128 1.38 9.15 11.40
CA LEU A 128 1.11 8.34 10.22
C LEU A 128 -0.06 8.92 9.43
N PHE A 129 -1.21 9.15 10.09
CA PHE A 129 -2.43 9.59 9.41
C PHE A 129 -2.31 10.99 8.79
N GLU A 130 -1.67 11.94 9.47
CA GLU A 130 -1.40 13.28 8.97
C GLU A 130 -0.50 13.26 7.73
N ASN A 131 0.55 12.44 7.76
CA ASN A 131 1.44 12.31 6.60
C ASN A 131 0.78 11.56 5.43
N MET A 132 -0.04 10.56 5.69
CA MET A 132 -0.88 9.94 4.66
C MET A 132 -1.77 11.00 3.99
N TYR A 133 -2.45 11.83 4.78
CA TYR A 133 -3.29 12.90 4.25
C TYR A 133 -2.47 13.91 3.42
N ARG A 134 -1.33 14.38 3.93
CA ARG A 134 -0.41 15.30 3.23
C ARG A 134 0.03 14.77 1.87
N LEU A 135 0.29 13.46 1.78
CA LEU A 135 0.77 12.80 0.58
C LEU A 135 -0.36 12.39 -0.38
N SER A 136 -1.62 12.50 0.01
CA SER A 136 -2.78 12.10 -0.77
C SER A 136 -3.17 13.15 -1.81
N LYS A 137 -3.68 12.68 -2.95
CA LYS A 137 -4.46 13.53 -3.89
C LYS A 137 -5.84 13.84 -3.29
N PRO A 138 -6.55 14.86 -3.81
CA PRO A 138 -7.91 15.19 -3.34
C PRO A 138 -8.88 14.01 -3.39
N ASP A 139 -8.85 13.22 -4.48
CA ASP A 139 -9.75 12.08 -4.70
C ASP A 139 -9.18 10.76 -4.18
N CYS A 140 -8.14 10.81 -3.34
CA CYS A 140 -7.49 9.63 -2.82
C CYS A 140 -8.44 8.76 -2.03
N THR A 141 -8.40 7.47 -2.29
CA THR A 141 -9.13 6.46 -1.52
C THR A 141 -8.22 5.77 -0.50
N LEU A 142 -8.82 5.22 0.55
CA LEU A 142 -8.11 4.43 1.56
C LEU A 142 -8.93 3.22 1.93
N ALA A 143 -8.27 2.08 2.04
CA ALA A 143 -8.86 0.87 2.57
C ALA A 143 -8.02 0.30 3.72
N THR A 144 -8.70 -0.22 4.75
CA THR A 144 -8.06 -0.93 5.85
C THR A 144 -8.93 -2.11 6.32
N PHE A 145 -8.26 -3.14 6.80
CA PHE A 145 -8.93 -4.32 7.37
C PHE A 145 -9.50 -4.09 8.77
N THR A 146 -9.10 -3.00 9.45
CA THR A 146 -9.51 -2.73 10.82
C THR A 146 -10.70 -1.79 10.91
N ALA A 147 -11.64 -2.09 11.81
CA ALA A 147 -12.74 -1.20 12.16
C ALA A 147 -12.54 -0.51 13.53
N ALA A 148 -11.32 -0.55 14.08
CA ALA A 148 -11.00 0.01 15.38
C ALA A 148 -11.37 1.49 15.48
N GLY A 149 -12.00 1.89 16.58
CA GLY A 149 -12.44 3.27 16.82
C GLY A 149 -11.28 4.27 16.80
N LEU A 150 -10.12 3.86 17.32
CA LEU A 150 -8.88 4.66 17.31
C LEU A 150 -8.49 5.04 15.88
N VAL A 151 -8.44 4.07 14.96
CA VAL A 151 -8.04 4.30 13.56
C VAL A 151 -9.05 5.23 12.86
N ARG A 152 -10.35 4.99 13.03
CA ARG A 152 -11.37 5.85 12.43
C ARG A 152 -11.32 7.29 12.91
N ARG A 153 -11.10 7.49 14.22
CA ARG A 153 -10.96 8.84 14.79
C ARG A 153 -9.69 9.52 14.27
N GLY A 154 -8.55 8.83 14.33
CA GLY A 154 -7.28 9.39 13.88
C GLY A 154 -7.29 9.76 12.38
N LEU A 155 -7.91 8.96 11.52
CA LEU A 155 -8.07 9.30 10.11
C LEU A 155 -8.94 10.55 9.91
N ARG A 156 -10.06 10.68 10.67
CA ARG A 156 -10.91 11.88 10.60
C ARG A 156 -10.19 13.12 11.12
N GLU A 157 -9.46 13.00 12.20
CA GLU A 157 -8.65 14.09 12.77
C GLU A 157 -7.57 14.56 11.78
N ALA A 158 -7.03 13.64 10.97
CA ALA A 158 -6.09 13.96 9.90
C ALA A 158 -6.74 14.60 8.65
N GLY A 159 -8.07 14.59 8.54
CA GLY A 159 -8.81 15.22 7.45
C GLY A 159 -9.46 14.26 6.44
N PHE A 160 -9.36 12.93 6.65
CA PHE A 160 -10.05 11.97 5.79
C PHE A 160 -11.56 11.91 6.09
N ASP A 161 -12.37 11.85 5.05
CA ASP A 161 -13.78 11.48 5.19
C ASP A 161 -13.90 9.96 5.32
N VAL A 162 -14.28 9.49 6.51
CA VAL A 162 -14.25 8.06 6.87
C VAL A 162 -15.64 7.47 6.76
N ILE A 163 -15.83 6.59 5.79
CA ILE A 163 -17.09 5.87 5.52
C ILE A 163 -16.92 4.41 5.93
N LYS A 164 -17.92 3.85 6.58
CA LYS A 164 -17.99 2.43 6.90
C LYS A 164 -18.71 1.68 5.80
N TYR A 165 -18.07 0.67 5.25
CA TYR A 165 -18.70 -0.31 4.37
C TYR A 165 -18.83 -1.65 5.08
N LYS A 166 -19.85 -2.42 4.70
CA LYS A 166 -20.01 -3.80 5.12
C LYS A 166 -18.85 -4.61 4.55
N GLY A 167 -18.03 -5.18 5.44
CA GLY A 167 -16.88 -5.97 5.02
C GLY A 167 -17.26 -7.30 4.36
N PHE A 168 -16.31 -7.91 3.70
CA PHE A 168 -16.44 -9.26 3.14
C PHE A 168 -16.42 -10.30 4.27
N ALA A 169 -17.35 -11.24 4.24
CA ALA A 169 -17.57 -12.26 5.27
C ALA A 169 -17.82 -11.66 6.66
N PHE A 170 -16.99 -11.94 7.64
CA PHE A 170 -17.13 -11.49 9.04
C PHE A 170 -16.33 -10.24 9.36
N LYS A 171 -15.60 -9.66 8.41
CA LYS A 171 -14.76 -8.48 8.63
C LYS A 171 -15.55 -7.21 8.32
N ARG A 172 -15.36 -6.21 9.17
CA ARG A 172 -15.86 -4.85 8.91
C ARG A 172 -14.76 -4.11 8.16
N GLU A 173 -15.00 -3.78 6.90
CA GLU A 173 -14.10 -2.94 6.13
C GLU A 173 -14.33 -1.46 6.45
N MET A 174 -13.29 -0.68 6.29
CA MET A 174 -13.36 0.75 6.42
C MET A 174 -12.72 1.37 5.18
N VAL A 175 -13.45 2.28 4.54
CA VAL A 175 -12.94 3.08 3.43
C VAL A 175 -12.95 4.53 3.86
N ALA A 176 -11.86 5.24 3.56
CA ALA A 176 -11.77 6.66 3.79
C ALA A 176 -11.39 7.37 2.49
N THR A 177 -11.99 8.53 2.25
CA THR A 177 -11.59 9.41 1.15
C THR A 177 -11.04 10.71 1.71
N ARG A 178 -10.08 11.32 1.03
CA ARG A 178 -9.72 12.70 1.32
C ARG A 178 -10.91 13.57 0.94
N GLY A 179 -11.49 14.32 1.90
CA GLY A 179 -12.62 15.20 1.62
C GLY A 179 -12.27 16.16 0.48
N VAL A 180 -13.17 16.23 -0.48
CA VAL A 180 -13.14 17.31 -1.48
C VAL A 180 -13.76 18.50 -0.77
N ASP A 181 -13.01 19.60 -0.59
CA ASP A 181 -13.60 20.87 -0.24
C ASP A 181 -14.45 21.27 -1.44
N TYR A 182 -15.76 21.00 -1.36
CA TYR A 182 -16.72 21.63 -2.24
C TYR A 182 -16.87 23.10 -1.77
N GLU A 183 -16.20 24.01 -2.46
CA GLU A 183 -16.56 25.41 -2.43
C GLU A 183 -17.89 25.64 -3.14
#